data_a9cd1635b16dc68f05643890c2d7bba2
#
_entry.id   a9cd1635b16dc68f05643890c2d7bba2
#
_cell.length_a   1.000
_cell.length_b   1.000
_cell.length_c   1.000
_cell.angle_alpha   90.00
_cell.angle_beta   90.00
_cell.angle_gamma   90.00
#
_symmetry.space_group_name_H-M   'P 1'
#
loop_
_entity.id
_entity.type
_entity.pdbx_description
1 polymer ?
#
loop_
_entity_poly.entity_id
_entity_poly.type
_entity_poly.pdbx_seq_one_letter_code
_entity_poly.pdbx_strand_id
1 'polypeptide(L)'
;MDNLSEIKQSIRRLMVENLMLQLSPEEIGDAQPLFGPGGVGLDSVDALQLVVALDKAYGLKIGDPEAAKQILQNVNSIAEAVLRHQSPPPA
;
A
#
# COMPACT_ATOMS: atom_id res chain seq x y z
N MET A 1 1.29 3.09 -21.49
CA MET A 1 1.53 2.24 -20.33
C MET A 1 1.10 2.94 -19.06
N ASP A 2 0.46 2.20 -18.23
CA ASP A 2 -0.14 2.77 -17.03
C ASP A 2 0.75 2.47 -15.83
N ASN A 3 1.56 3.43 -15.43
CA ASN A 3 2.43 3.29 -14.26
C ASN A 3 1.64 2.97 -13.01
N LEU A 4 0.43 3.50 -12.91
CA LEU A 4 -0.43 3.28 -11.76
C LEU A 4 -0.81 1.80 -11.62
N SER A 5 -1.12 1.15 -12.72
CA SER A 5 -1.42 -0.28 -12.72
C SER A 5 -0.23 -1.10 -12.24
N GLU A 6 0.95 -0.77 -12.70
CA GLU A 6 2.16 -1.47 -12.29
C GLU A 6 2.44 -1.27 -10.80
N ILE A 7 2.26 -0.06 -10.32
CA ILE A 7 2.44 0.24 -8.90
C ILE A 7 1.44 -0.54 -8.06
N LYS A 8 0.19 -0.59 -8.48
CA LYS A 8 -0.84 -1.35 -7.76
C LYS A 8 -0.50 -2.83 -7.68
N GLN A 9 -0.03 -3.40 -8.79
CA GLN A 9 0.38 -4.80 -8.81
C GLN A 9 1.54 -5.04 -7.85
N SER A 10 2.53 -4.17 -7.88
CA SER A 10 3.68 -4.28 -7.00
C SER A 10 3.26 -4.18 -5.53
N ILE A 11 2.34 -3.28 -5.22
CA ILE A 11 1.84 -3.10 -3.85
C ILE A 11 1.12 -4.37 -3.39
N ARG A 12 0.29 -4.96 -4.24
CA ARG A 12 -0.42 -6.19 -3.89
C ARG A 12 0.55 -7.31 -3.58
N ARG A 13 1.57 -7.49 -4.42
CA ARG A 13 2.59 -8.51 -4.21
C ARG A 13 3.36 -8.25 -2.92
N LEU A 14 3.74 -7.00 -2.71
CA LEU A 14 4.47 -6.61 -1.53
C LEU A 14 3.68 -6.91 -0.26
N MET A 15 2.38 -6.63 -0.28
CA MET A 15 1.50 -6.94 0.84
C MET A 15 1.45 -8.44 1.13
N VAL A 16 1.20 -9.22 0.09
CA VAL A 16 1.09 -10.67 0.26
C VAL A 16 2.40 -11.27 0.78
N GLU A 17 3.52 -10.84 0.24
CA GLU A 17 4.82 -11.37 0.64
C GLU A 17 5.22 -10.92 2.04
N ASN A 18 5.06 -9.65 2.36
CA ASN A 18 5.53 -9.11 3.63
C ASN A 18 4.60 -9.36 4.80
N LEU A 19 3.30 -9.44 4.53
CA LEU A 19 2.31 -9.68 5.57
C LEU A 19 1.90 -11.15 5.65
N MET A 20 2.46 -11.98 4.80
CA MET A 20 2.18 -13.42 4.76
C MET A 20 0.69 -13.70 4.64
N LEU A 21 0.04 -12.99 3.74
CA LEU A 21 -1.39 -13.15 3.54
C LEU A 21 -1.69 -14.47 2.85
N GLN A 22 -2.83 -15.06 3.16
CA GLN A 22 -3.22 -16.35 2.60
C GLN A 22 -4.09 -16.21 1.36
N LEU A 23 -3.96 -15.07 0.68
CA LEU A 23 -4.65 -14.83 -0.58
C LEU A 23 -3.64 -14.39 -1.63
N SER A 24 -4.01 -14.55 -2.88
CA SER A 24 -3.15 -14.12 -3.98
C SER A 24 -3.34 -12.62 -4.21
N PRO A 25 -2.33 -11.97 -4.84
CA PRO A 25 -2.44 -10.53 -5.08
C PRO A 25 -3.69 -10.13 -5.87
N GLU A 26 -4.15 -10.99 -6.78
CA GLU A 26 -5.33 -10.70 -7.59
C GLU A 26 -6.61 -10.64 -6.78
N GLU A 27 -6.61 -11.22 -5.59
CA GLU A 27 -7.79 -11.21 -4.71
C GLU A 27 -7.95 -9.90 -3.95
N ILE A 28 -6.94 -9.04 -3.99
CA ILE A 28 -7.02 -7.74 -3.32
C ILE A 28 -7.55 -6.70 -4.30
N GLY A 29 -8.75 -6.19 -4.03
CA GLY A 29 -9.35 -5.18 -4.88
C GLY A 29 -8.69 -3.82 -4.71
N ASP A 30 -8.70 -3.02 -5.77
CA ASP A 30 -8.09 -1.70 -5.76
C ASP A 30 -8.68 -0.78 -4.70
N ALA A 31 -9.98 -0.83 -4.53
CA ALA A 31 -10.70 0.03 -3.59
C ALA A 31 -11.14 -0.72 -2.33
N GLN A 32 -10.75 -1.97 -2.19
CA GLN A 32 -11.12 -2.77 -1.03
C GLN A 32 -10.42 -2.25 0.22
N PRO A 33 -11.15 -2.01 1.32
CA PRO A 33 -10.51 -1.59 2.56
C PRO A 33 -9.49 -2.60 3.03
N LEU A 34 -8.38 -2.14 3.54
CA LEU A 34 -7.34 -3.04 4.06
C LEU A 34 -7.61 -3.41 5.51
N PHE A 35 -8.26 -2.54 6.25
CA PHE A 35 -8.53 -2.73 7.67
C PHE A 35 -10.03 -2.80 7.94
N GLY A 36 -10.37 -3.43 9.04
CA GLY A 36 -11.75 -3.46 9.49
C GLY A 36 -12.57 -4.57 8.86
N PRO A 37 -13.83 -4.70 9.27
CA PRO A 37 -14.73 -5.74 8.77
C PRO A 37 -15.02 -5.52 7.28
N GLY A 38 -15.03 -6.60 6.55
CA GLY A 38 -15.25 -6.56 5.11
C GLY A 38 -14.02 -6.22 4.28
N GLY A 39 -12.89 -5.92 4.93
CA GLY A 39 -11.65 -5.64 4.22
C GLY A 39 -10.73 -6.86 4.17
N VAL A 40 -9.47 -6.60 3.88
CA VAL A 40 -8.46 -7.66 3.85
C VAL A 40 -8.23 -8.26 5.24
N GLY A 41 -8.53 -7.49 6.28
CA GLY A 41 -8.41 -7.97 7.65
C GLY A 41 -7.07 -7.68 8.31
N LEU A 42 -6.39 -6.65 7.86
CA LEU A 42 -5.11 -6.26 8.44
C LEU A 42 -5.31 -5.62 9.80
N ASP A 43 -4.32 -5.77 10.67
CA ASP A 43 -4.33 -5.15 12.00
C ASP A 43 -3.18 -4.14 12.12
N SER A 44 -2.99 -3.61 13.33
CA SER A 44 -1.97 -2.57 13.58
C SER A 44 -0.56 -3.05 13.28
N VAL A 45 -0.28 -4.32 13.57
CA VAL A 45 1.05 -4.89 13.31
C VAL A 45 1.27 -4.97 11.80
N ASP A 46 0.25 -5.39 11.07
CA ASP A 46 0.32 -5.45 9.61
C ASP A 46 0.54 -4.07 9.02
N ALA A 47 -0.13 -3.07 9.56
CA ALA A 47 0.05 -1.69 9.11
C ALA A 47 1.49 -1.24 9.27
N LEU A 48 2.10 -1.54 10.42
CA LEU A 48 3.48 -1.18 10.67
C LEU A 48 4.43 -1.87 9.71
N GLN A 49 4.20 -3.17 9.47
CA GLN A 49 5.01 -3.92 8.52
C GLN A 49 4.88 -3.36 7.11
N LEU A 50 3.67 -2.96 6.72
CA LEU A 50 3.43 -2.39 5.41
C LEU A 50 4.13 -1.05 5.24
N VAL A 51 4.12 -0.21 6.28
CA VAL A 51 4.84 1.05 6.26
C VAL A 51 6.34 0.82 6.03
N VAL A 52 6.91 -0.13 6.75
CA VAL A 52 8.33 -0.48 6.60
C VAL A 52 8.62 -1.01 5.20
N ALA A 53 7.74 -1.86 4.69
CA ALA A 53 7.92 -2.44 3.36
C ALA A 53 7.84 -1.37 2.27
N LEU A 54 6.94 -0.41 2.39
CA LEU A 54 6.82 0.68 1.43
C LEU A 54 8.06 1.57 1.46
N ASP A 55 8.62 1.82 2.64
CA ASP A 55 9.85 2.58 2.76
C ASP A 55 10.99 1.86 2.05
N LYS A 56 11.13 0.56 2.28
CA LYS A 56 12.21 -0.22 1.67
C LYS A 56 12.06 -0.34 0.15
N ALA A 57 10.83 -0.51 -0.32
CA ALA A 57 10.58 -0.75 -1.75
C ALA A 57 10.60 0.55 -2.55
N TYR A 58 10.06 1.62 -2.02
CA TYR A 58 9.85 2.87 -2.75
C TYR A 58 10.50 4.08 -2.10
N GLY A 59 11.05 3.93 -0.92
CA GLY A 59 11.56 5.06 -0.16
C GLY A 59 10.47 5.95 0.40
N LEU A 60 9.23 5.48 0.41
CA LEU A 60 8.10 6.25 0.91
C LEU A 60 8.09 6.22 2.43
N LYS A 61 8.35 7.35 3.04
CA LYS A 61 8.43 7.47 4.49
C LYS A 61 7.13 8.00 5.04
N ILE A 62 6.52 7.21 5.92
CA ILE A 62 5.27 7.57 6.58
C ILE A 62 5.59 7.68 8.07
N GLY A 63 5.81 8.89 8.53
CA GLY A 63 6.23 9.13 9.90
C GLY A 63 5.12 9.53 10.86
N ASP A 64 3.89 9.60 10.38
CA ASP A 64 2.74 10.08 11.15
C ASP A 64 1.63 9.05 11.09
N PRO A 65 1.10 8.59 12.25
CA PRO A 65 -0.01 7.64 12.25
C PRO A 65 -1.25 8.12 11.50
N GLU A 66 -1.53 9.41 11.53
CA GLU A 66 -2.66 9.98 10.79
C GLU A 66 -2.46 9.83 9.29
N ALA A 67 -1.25 10.16 8.82
CA ALA A 67 -0.92 9.99 7.40
C ALA A 67 -0.99 8.52 7.01
N ALA A 68 -0.51 7.63 7.89
CA ALA A 68 -0.56 6.20 7.62
C ALA A 68 -1.99 5.71 7.43
N LYS A 69 -2.91 6.15 8.28
CA LYS A 69 -4.31 5.78 8.17
C LYS A 69 -4.91 6.20 6.84
N GLN A 70 -4.56 7.38 6.37
CA GLN A 70 -5.08 7.89 5.10
C GLN A 70 -4.46 7.17 3.92
N ILE A 71 -3.17 6.90 3.97
CA ILE A 71 -2.45 6.26 2.87
C ILE A 71 -2.81 4.78 2.76
N LEU A 72 -2.97 4.11 3.89
CA LEU A 72 -3.20 2.66 3.91
C LEU A 72 -4.66 2.25 3.89
N GLN A 73 -5.53 3.09 3.34
CA GLN A 73 -6.95 2.75 3.25
C GLN A 73 -7.21 1.62 2.26
N ASN A 74 -6.58 1.69 1.10
CA ASN A 74 -6.73 0.67 0.06
C ASN A 74 -5.54 0.75 -0.89
N VAL A 75 -5.52 -0.15 -1.88
CA VAL A 75 -4.43 -0.17 -2.86
C VAL A 75 -4.36 1.13 -3.64
N ASN A 76 -5.52 1.70 -4.00
CA ASN A 76 -5.55 2.97 -4.73
C ASN A 76 -4.85 4.09 -3.96
N SER A 77 -5.15 4.23 -2.68
CA SER A 77 -4.56 5.31 -1.88
C SER A 77 -3.06 5.12 -1.69
N ILE A 78 -2.61 3.87 -1.53
CA ILE A 78 -1.18 3.58 -1.43
C ILE A 78 -0.49 3.90 -2.75
N ALA A 79 -1.09 3.47 -3.86
CA ALA A 79 -0.51 3.70 -5.19
C ALA A 79 -0.39 5.18 -5.50
N GLU A 80 -1.38 5.97 -5.12
CA GLU A 80 -1.32 7.42 -5.31
C GLU A 80 -0.19 8.03 -4.50
N ALA A 81 -0.01 7.59 -3.26
CA ALA A 81 1.07 8.11 -2.41
C ALA A 81 2.43 7.75 -2.98
N VAL A 82 2.59 6.52 -3.46
CA VAL A 82 3.84 6.08 -4.10
C VAL A 82 4.12 6.91 -5.35
N LEU A 83 3.10 7.11 -6.16
CA LEU A 83 3.24 7.86 -7.40
C LEU A 83 3.65 9.31 -7.14
N ARG A 84 3.05 9.95 -6.16
CA ARG A 84 3.42 11.31 -5.77
C ARG A 84 4.86 11.38 -5.29
N HIS A 85 5.28 10.38 -4.54
CA HIS A 85 6.64 10.32 -4.00
C HIS A 85 7.66 10.14 -5.13
N GLN A 86 7.34 9.33 -6.13
CA GLN A 86 8.23 9.06 -7.25
C GLN A 86 8.26 10.18 -8.28
N SER A 87 7.20 10.95 -8.37
CA SER A 87 7.12 12.04 -9.33
C SER A 87 7.97 13.21 -8.82
N PRO A 88 9.00 13.61 -9.54
CA PRO A 88 9.77 14.78 -9.12
C PRO A 88 8.90 16.03 -9.25
N PRO A 89 9.08 17.01 -8.35
CA PRO A 89 8.32 18.24 -8.48
C PRO A 89 8.69 18.94 -9.79
N PRO A 90 7.75 19.63 -10.41
CA PRO A 90 8.06 20.39 -11.62
C PRO A 90 9.10 21.44 -11.30
N ALA A 91 10.08 21.50 -12.16
CA ALA A 91 11.20 22.45 -11.98
C ALA A 91 10.74 23.88 -12.16
#